data_4bc7ff6a5c8ea662c920cdf67c548db6
#
_entry.id   4bc7ff6a5c8ea662c920cdf67c548db6
#
_cell.length_a   1.000
_cell.length_b   1.000
_cell.length_c   1.000
_cell.angle_alpha   90.00
_cell.angle_beta   90.00
_cell.angle_gamma   90.00
#
_symmetry.space_group_name_H-M   'P 1'
#
loop_
_entity.id
_entity.type
_entity.pdbx_description
1 polymer ?
#
loop_
_entity_poly.entity_id
_entity_poly.type
_entity_poly.pdbx_seq_one_letter_code
_entity_poly.pdbx_strand_id
1 'polypeptide(L)'
;MDNSIARDAIKVCAAIATYVALMIVTNIITHNTVIALAGTNLLTAACVIDWRKHNGAQPLIARRRIDPFRYIGIILIVIIVSMGSTNIALWVKQSLNVPSPIQNLMETTPFAAIIAASLIAAPLGEEALVRGFIYPTMRKHLSAPFTITLTACLFALLHGNIVQIVLTLPLGIVLGYLYEQTHDLRVCIGAHMLFNLMTVVLPSMTVSSWNAGVVLLLMSIALKMWMGTEAREQ
;
A
#
# COMPACT_ATOMS: atom_id res chain seq x y z
N MET A 1 -27.65 11.90 -11.67
CA MET A 1 -26.44 11.16 -11.20
C MET A 1 -26.68 9.69 -11.50
N ASP A 2 -25.72 9.04 -12.14
CA ASP A 2 -25.86 7.63 -12.50
C ASP A 2 -25.90 6.78 -11.22
N ASN A 3 -27.01 6.08 -11.01
CA ASN A 3 -27.23 5.23 -9.83
C ASN A 3 -26.14 4.16 -9.62
N SER A 4 -25.34 3.89 -10.65
CA SER A 4 -24.22 2.93 -10.60
C SER A 4 -23.05 3.46 -9.78
N ILE A 5 -22.67 4.74 -9.93
CA ILE A 5 -21.58 5.38 -9.18
C ILE A 5 -21.90 5.41 -7.69
N ALA A 6 -23.12 5.86 -7.34
CA ALA A 6 -23.54 5.94 -5.94
C ALA A 6 -23.52 4.54 -5.28
N ARG A 7 -24.03 3.52 -5.98
CA ARG A 7 -24.03 2.14 -5.50
C ARG A 7 -22.62 1.60 -5.28
N ASP A 8 -21.70 1.84 -6.19
CA ASP A 8 -20.32 1.36 -6.09
C ASP A 8 -19.53 2.15 -5.02
N ALA A 9 -19.78 3.44 -4.86
CA ALA A 9 -19.25 4.23 -3.75
C ALA A 9 -19.73 3.69 -2.38
N ILE A 10 -21.02 3.35 -2.25
CA ILE A 10 -21.56 2.73 -1.02
C ILE A 10 -20.87 1.41 -0.72
N LYS A 11 -20.63 0.56 -1.72
CA LYS A 11 -19.89 -0.72 -1.52
C LYS A 11 -18.48 -0.48 -1.01
N VAL A 12 -17.77 0.53 -1.56
CA VAL A 12 -16.42 0.89 -1.10
C VAL A 12 -16.45 1.39 0.33
N CYS A 13 -17.35 2.30 0.66
CA CYS A 13 -17.51 2.78 2.04
C CYS A 13 -17.85 1.64 3.01
N ALA A 14 -18.73 0.74 2.62
CA ALA A 14 -19.10 -0.44 3.43
C ALA A 14 -17.90 -1.38 3.64
N ALA A 15 -17.10 -1.63 2.61
CA ALA A 15 -15.90 -2.47 2.72
C ALA A 15 -14.86 -1.85 3.67
N ILE A 16 -14.62 -0.54 3.56
CA ILE A 16 -13.73 0.19 4.46
C ILE A 16 -14.25 0.15 5.91
N ALA A 17 -15.53 0.44 6.10
CA ALA A 17 -16.16 0.41 7.43
C ALA A 17 -16.07 -1.00 8.05
N THR A 18 -16.30 -2.05 7.26
CA THR A 18 -16.15 -3.45 7.70
C THR A 18 -14.72 -3.78 8.09
N TYR A 19 -13.73 -3.36 7.30
CA TYR A 19 -12.31 -3.56 7.61
C TYR A 19 -11.93 -2.88 8.93
N VAL A 20 -12.31 -1.62 9.11
CA VAL A 20 -12.03 -0.86 10.34
C VAL A 20 -12.75 -1.47 11.54
N ALA A 21 -14.03 -1.83 11.40
CA ALA A 21 -14.78 -2.49 12.46
C ALA A 21 -14.15 -3.84 12.86
N LEU A 22 -13.73 -4.64 11.88
CA LEU A 22 -13.06 -5.91 12.12
C LEU A 22 -11.74 -5.71 12.87
N MET A 23 -10.95 -4.70 12.49
CA MET A 23 -9.70 -4.35 13.17
C MET A 23 -9.94 -3.97 14.64
N ILE A 24 -10.96 -3.16 14.90
CA ILE A 24 -11.33 -2.75 16.27
C ILE A 24 -11.80 -3.95 17.07
N VAL A 25 -12.71 -4.76 16.53
CA VAL A 25 -13.27 -5.92 17.22
C VAL A 25 -12.20 -6.97 17.53
N THR A 26 -11.34 -7.28 16.55
CA THR A 26 -10.25 -8.25 16.78
C THR A 26 -9.24 -7.72 17.79
N ASN A 27 -8.96 -6.42 17.81
CA ASN A 27 -8.07 -5.81 18.81
C ASN A 27 -8.68 -5.86 20.22
N ILE A 28 -9.98 -5.62 20.35
CA ILE A 28 -10.69 -5.74 21.63
C ILE A 28 -10.68 -7.19 22.14
N ILE A 29 -10.92 -8.17 21.25
CA ILE A 29 -10.99 -9.60 21.64
C ILE A 29 -9.60 -10.15 21.99
N THR A 30 -8.59 -9.81 21.20
CA THR A 30 -7.24 -10.38 21.36
C THR A 30 -6.37 -9.62 22.35
N HIS A 31 -6.73 -8.38 22.67
CA HIS A 31 -5.88 -7.43 23.42
C HIS A 31 -4.46 -7.32 22.86
N ASN A 32 -4.28 -7.61 21.56
CA ASN A 32 -2.99 -7.62 20.89
C ASN A 32 -3.12 -7.06 19.47
N THR A 33 -2.56 -5.88 19.26
CA THR A 33 -2.63 -5.15 17.99
C THR A 33 -2.00 -5.93 16.82
N VAL A 34 -0.94 -6.70 17.06
CA VAL A 34 -0.27 -7.48 16.00
C VAL A 34 -1.14 -8.65 15.54
N ILE A 35 -1.77 -9.35 16.49
CA ILE A 35 -2.71 -10.44 16.17
C ILE A 35 -3.94 -9.88 15.47
N ALA A 36 -4.47 -8.75 15.95
CA ALA A 36 -5.59 -8.07 15.31
C ALA A 36 -5.26 -7.65 13.86
N LEU A 37 -4.10 -7.06 13.65
CA LEU A 37 -3.61 -6.66 12.34
C LEU A 37 -3.50 -7.88 11.40
N ALA A 38 -2.79 -8.91 11.83
CA ALA A 38 -2.59 -10.11 11.03
C ALA A 38 -3.92 -10.82 10.71
N GLY A 39 -4.77 -11.04 11.70
CA GLY A 39 -6.05 -11.71 11.55
C GLY A 39 -7.00 -10.96 10.63
N THR A 40 -7.14 -9.64 10.84
CA THR A 40 -7.99 -8.79 10.00
C THR A 40 -7.52 -8.81 8.54
N ASN A 41 -6.22 -8.68 8.30
CA ASN A 41 -5.69 -8.66 6.95
C ASN A 41 -5.84 -10.01 6.22
N LEU A 42 -5.55 -11.11 6.89
CA LEU A 42 -5.73 -12.46 6.31
C LEU A 42 -7.20 -12.75 6.00
N LEU A 43 -8.11 -12.39 6.91
CA LEU A 43 -9.55 -12.55 6.69
C LEU A 43 -10.04 -11.66 5.54
N THR A 44 -9.58 -10.42 5.48
CA THR A 44 -9.90 -9.50 4.38
C THR A 44 -9.44 -10.06 3.04
N ALA A 45 -8.21 -10.57 2.95
CA ALA A 45 -7.72 -11.20 1.73
C ALA A 45 -8.59 -12.39 1.31
N ALA A 46 -8.95 -13.26 2.24
CA ALA A 46 -9.81 -14.42 1.98
C ALA A 46 -11.20 -13.98 1.48
N CYS A 47 -11.83 -13.02 2.15
CA CYS A 47 -13.15 -12.48 1.76
C CYS A 47 -13.12 -11.83 0.38
N VAL A 48 -12.11 -11.04 0.06
CA VAL A 48 -12.00 -10.40 -1.26
C VAL A 48 -11.78 -11.43 -2.37
N ILE A 49 -10.92 -12.43 -2.13
CA ILE A 49 -10.67 -13.50 -3.11
C ILE A 49 -11.96 -14.30 -3.35
N ASP A 50 -12.69 -14.66 -2.29
CA ASP A 50 -13.94 -15.40 -2.39
C ASP A 50 -15.02 -14.58 -3.12
N TRP A 51 -15.21 -13.31 -2.72
CA TRP A 51 -16.13 -12.41 -3.37
C TRP A 51 -15.85 -12.27 -4.88
N ARG A 52 -14.57 -12.16 -5.28
CA ARG A 52 -14.18 -12.05 -6.70
C ARG A 52 -14.52 -13.32 -7.48
N LYS A 53 -14.32 -14.49 -6.90
CA LYS A 53 -14.69 -15.77 -7.54
C LYS A 53 -16.18 -15.84 -7.83
N HIS A 54 -17.00 -15.45 -6.86
CA HIS A 54 -18.47 -15.52 -6.99
C HIS A 54 -19.05 -14.43 -7.91
N ASN A 55 -18.37 -13.30 -8.07
CA ASN A 55 -18.87 -12.19 -8.91
C ASN A 55 -18.24 -12.13 -10.32
N GLY A 56 -17.52 -13.16 -10.74
CA GLY A 56 -16.93 -13.22 -12.08
C GLY A 56 -15.92 -12.09 -12.36
N ALA A 57 -15.30 -11.55 -11.32
CA ALA A 57 -14.34 -10.46 -11.47
C ALA A 57 -13.10 -10.92 -12.21
N GLN A 58 -12.43 -10.00 -12.92
CA GLN A 58 -11.17 -10.27 -13.61
C GLN A 58 -10.16 -10.96 -12.67
N PRO A 59 -9.35 -11.91 -13.18
CA PRO A 59 -8.33 -12.58 -12.38
C PRO A 59 -7.43 -11.55 -11.67
N LEU A 60 -7.06 -11.82 -10.41
CA LEU A 60 -6.13 -10.98 -9.64
C LEU A 60 -4.68 -11.06 -10.16
N ILE A 61 -4.42 -12.03 -11.00
CA ILE A 61 -3.11 -12.36 -11.55
C ILE A 61 -3.18 -12.21 -13.06
N ALA A 62 -2.38 -11.28 -13.57
CA ALA A 62 -2.28 -11.12 -15.03
C ALA A 62 -1.65 -12.36 -15.68
N ARG A 63 -2.16 -12.72 -16.85
CA ARG A 63 -1.56 -13.78 -17.67
C ARG A 63 -0.31 -13.30 -18.42
N ARG A 64 -0.10 -11.99 -18.53
CA ARG A 64 1.03 -11.40 -19.25
C ARG A 64 2.30 -11.50 -18.40
N ARG A 65 3.38 -12.02 -18.97
CA ARG A 65 4.70 -11.99 -18.32
C ARG A 65 5.24 -10.56 -18.35
N ILE A 66 5.70 -10.10 -17.21
CA ILE A 66 6.41 -8.83 -17.11
C ILE A 66 7.87 -9.08 -17.48
N ASP A 67 8.44 -8.21 -18.29
CA ASP A 67 9.86 -8.24 -18.66
C ASP A 67 10.72 -8.17 -17.38
N PRO A 68 11.77 -9.00 -17.25
CA PRO A 68 12.72 -8.95 -16.13
C PRO A 68 13.31 -7.57 -15.84
N PHE A 69 13.59 -6.76 -16.85
CA PHE A 69 14.09 -5.40 -16.66
C PHE A 69 13.07 -4.48 -15.97
N ARG A 70 11.77 -4.69 -16.21
CA ARG A 70 10.71 -3.96 -15.51
C ARG A 70 10.68 -4.31 -14.02
N TYR A 71 10.95 -5.56 -13.63
CA TYR A 71 11.06 -5.92 -12.21
C TYR A 71 12.23 -5.19 -11.53
N ILE A 72 13.37 -5.04 -12.19
CA ILE A 72 14.50 -4.27 -11.65
C ILE A 72 14.08 -2.81 -11.44
N GLY A 73 13.41 -2.20 -12.41
CA GLY A 73 12.88 -0.85 -12.29
C GLY A 73 11.91 -0.69 -11.11
N ILE A 74 10.99 -1.65 -10.94
CA ILE A 74 10.05 -1.67 -9.81
C ILE A 74 10.79 -1.74 -8.48
N ILE A 75 11.76 -2.65 -8.35
CA ILE A 75 12.58 -2.80 -7.13
C ILE A 75 13.29 -1.49 -6.79
N LEU A 76 13.95 -0.87 -7.76
CA LEU A 76 14.65 0.41 -7.56
C LEU A 76 13.70 1.54 -7.13
N ILE A 77 12.54 1.67 -7.79
CA ILE A 77 11.53 2.67 -7.41
C ILE A 77 11.06 2.45 -5.97
N VAL A 78 10.75 1.21 -5.60
CA VAL A 78 10.26 0.88 -4.26
C VAL A 78 11.33 1.20 -3.21
N ILE A 79 12.60 0.87 -3.45
CA ILE A 79 13.71 1.20 -2.54
C ILE A 79 13.83 2.73 -2.37
N ILE A 80 13.82 3.47 -3.47
CA ILE A 80 13.94 4.94 -3.45
C ILE A 80 12.77 5.56 -2.69
N VAL A 81 11.54 5.09 -2.98
CA VAL A 81 10.33 5.59 -2.30
C VAL A 81 10.36 5.25 -0.82
N SER A 82 10.79 4.04 -0.43
CA SER A 82 10.87 3.66 0.98
C SER A 82 11.87 4.54 1.74
N MET A 83 13.05 4.81 1.17
CA MET A 83 14.05 5.70 1.77
C MET A 83 13.52 7.12 1.92
N GLY A 84 12.93 7.69 0.86
CA GLY A 84 12.40 9.04 0.88
C GLY A 84 11.25 9.21 1.86
N SER A 85 10.28 8.28 1.82
CA SER A 85 9.12 8.32 2.71
C SER A 85 9.51 8.14 4.18
N THR A 86 10.43 7.22 4.48
CA THR A 86 10.94 7.01 5.86
C THR A 86 11.59 8.28 6.39
N ASN A 87 12.39 8.94 5.58
CA ASN A 87 13.07 10.17 5.98
C ASN A 87 12.08 11.30 6.27
N ILE A 88 11.10 11.51 5.38
CA ILE A 88 10.06 12.53 5.58
C ILE A 88 9.22 12.19 6.83
N ALA A 89 8.85 10.93 7.01
CA ALA A 89 8.07 10.47 8.16
C ALA A 89 8.82 10.70 9.49
N LEU A 90 10.14 10.47 9.51
CA LEU A 90 10.98 10.75 10.67
C LEU A 90 11.10 12.25 10.95
N TRP A 91 11.25 13.07 9.92
CA TRP A 91 11.24 14.51 10.08
C TRP A 91 9.92 15.01 10.66
N VAL A 92 8.77 14.52 10.14
CA VAL A 92 7.44 14.83 10.67
C VAL A 92 7.31 14.38 12.13
N LYS A 93 7.76 13.16 12.46
CA LYS A 93 7.77 12.63 13.83
C LYS A 93 8.52 13.54 14.77
N GLN A 94 9.73 13.98 14.39
CA GLN A 94 10.57 14.85 15.21
C GLN A 94 9.97 16.27 15.35
N SER A 95 9.50 16.83 14.22
CA SER A 95 8.96 18.19 14.19
C SER A 95 7.67 18.34 14.99
N LEU A 96 6.82 17.31 15.00
CA LEU A 96 5.54 17.31 15.71
C LEU A 96 5.61 16.63 17.09
N ASN A 97 6.78 16.11 17.47
CA ASN A 97 6.99 15.36 18.72
C ASN A 97 5.95 14.23 18.91
N VAL A 98 5.63 13.51 17.83
CA VAL A 98 4.62 12.43 17.85
C VAL A 98 5.29 11.12 18.28
N PRO A 99 4.71 10.37 19.25
CA PRO A 99 5.26 9.08 19.65
C PRO A 99 5.23 8.09 18.49
N SER A 100 6.19 7.16 18.50
CA SER A 100 6.25 6.09 17.49
C SER A 100 5.29 4.98 17.87
N PRO A 101 4.27 4.65 17.05
CA PRO A 101 3.39 3.52 17.31
C PRO A 101 4.14 2.18 17.42
N ILE A 102 5.24 2.05 16.68
CA ILE A 102 6.06 0.81 16.64
C ILE A 102 6.84 0.62 17.94
N GLN A 103 7.24 1.68 18.62
CA GLN A 103 8.07 1.60 19.81
C GLN A 103 7.36 0.87 20.95
N ASN A 104 6.12 1.24 21.23
CA ASN A 104 5.29 0.56 22.24
C ASN A 104 4.98 -0.90 21.84
N LEU A 105 4.87 -1.17 20.54
CA LEU A 105 4.59 -2.50 20.02
C LEU A 105 5.78 -3.44 20.22
N MET A 106 7.01 -2.94 20.05
CA MET A 106 8.24 -3.72 20.24
C MET A 106 8.48 -4.12 21.71
N GLU A 107 7.93 -3.35 22.67
CA GLU A 107 8.04 -3.67 24.10
C GLU A 107 7.10 -4.83 24.53
N THR A 108 6.00 -5.02 23.83
CA THR A 108 4.93 -5.95 24.21
C THR A 108 4.78 -7.17 23.31
N THR A 109 5.44 -7.17 22.15
CA THR A 109 5.24 -8.21 21.13
C THR A 109 6.58 -8.71 20.58
N PRO A 110 6.75 -10.05 20.42
CA PRO A 110 7.95 -10.62 19.81
C PRO A 110 8.22 -10.04 18.42
N PHE A 111 9.45 -9.63 18.16
CA PHE A 111 9.86 -9.03 16.89
C PHE A 111 9.47 -9.89 15.67
N ALA A 112 9.62 -11.21 15.76
CA ALA A 112 9.22 -12.14 14.69
C ALA A 112 7.72 -12.03 14.33
N ALA A 113 6.85 -11.82 15.34
CA ALA A 113 5.42 -11.64 15.08
C ALA A 113 5.13 -10.30 14.40
N ILE A 114 5.82 -9.22 14.79
CA ILE A 114 5.72 -7.91 14.13
C ILE A 114 6.16 -8.03 12.66
N ILE A 115 7.27 -8.70 12.41
CA ILE A 115 7.78 -8.94 11.05
C ILE A 115 6.77 -9.75 10.22
N ALA A 116 6.26 -10.86 10.74
CA ALA A 116 5.29 -11.68 10.03
C ALA A 116 4.00 -10.92 9.71
N ALA A 117 3.49 -10.13 10.66
CA ALA A 117 2.31 -9.30 10.45
C ALA A 117 2.56 -8.20 9.42
N SER A 118 3.68 -7.49 9.51
CA SER A 118 3.99 -6.34 8.64
C SER A 118 4.44 -6.76 7.24
N LEU A 119 5.25 -7.83 7.11
CA LEU A 119 5.80 -8.23 5.81
C LEU A 119 4.86 -9.15 5.03
N ILE A 120 3.98 -9.90 5.69
CA ILE A 120 3.15 -10.90 5.01
C ILE A 120 1.67 -10.55 5.13
N ALA A 121 1.14 -10.51 6.36
CA ALA A 121 -0.30 -10.39 6.54
C ALA A 121 -0.84 -9.04 6.07
N ALA A 122 -0.20 -7.92 6.44
CA ALA A 122 -0.63 -6.59 6.05
C ALA A 122 -0.62 -6.40 4.53
N PRO A 123 0.48 -6.67 3.78
CA PRO A 123 0.47 -6.55 2.33
C PRO A 123 -0.59 -7.42 1.63
N LEU A 124 -0.84 -8.64 2.12
CA LEU A 124 -1.85 -9.52 1.54
C LEU A 124 -3.26 -8.93 1.69
N GLY A 125 -3.64 -8.49 2.88
CA GLY A 125 -4.98 -7.97 3.16
C GLY A 125 -5.21 -6.59 2.57
N GLU A 126 -4.27 -5.70 2.74
CA GLU A 126 -4.37 -4.31 2.28
C GLU A 126 -4.39 -4.22 0.75
N GLU A 127 -3.53 -4.98 0.05
CA GLU A 127 -3.58 -5.01 -1.41
C GLU A 127 -4.84 -5.72 -1.93
N ALA A 128 -5.30 -6.79 -1.27
CA ALA A 128 -6.58 -7.40 -1.62
C ALA A 128 -7.73 -6.41 -1.48
N LEU A 129 -7.80 -5.65 -0.38
CA LEU A 129 -8.84 -4.64 -0.18
C LEU A 129 -8.73 -3.51 -1.21
N VAL A 130 -7.56 -2.90 -1.31
CA VAL A 130 -7.39 -1.66 -2.09
C VAL A 130 -7.30 -1.95 -3.58
N ARG A 131 -6.40 -2.82 -4.02
CA ARG A 131 -6.19 -3.14 -5.45
C ARG A 131 -7.09 -4.29 -5.92
N GLY A 132 -7.43 -5.20 -5.02
CA GLY A 132 -8.35 -6.30 -5.33
C GLY A 132 -9.82 -5.87 -5.41
N PHE A 133 -10.26 -4.88 -4.64
CA PHE A 133 -11.67 -4.49 -4.55
C PHE A 133 -11.93 -3.00 -4.83
N ILE A 134 -11.31 -2.08 -4.07
CA ILE A 134 -11.62 -0.64 -4.15
C ILE A 134 -11.20 -0.06 -5.50
N TYR A 135 -9.96 -0.29 -5.91
CA TYR A 135 -9.40 0.24 -7.16
C TYR A 135 -10.24 -0.15 -8.39
N PRO A 136 -10.48 -1.44 -8.68
CA PRO A 136 -11.25 -1.82 -9.85
C PRO A 136 -12.71 -1.36 -9.79
N THR A 137 -13.28 -1.20 -8.59
CA THR A 137 -14.64 -0.68 -8.42
C THR A 137 -14.71 0.80 -8.81
N MET A 138 -13.76 1.63 -8.34
CA MET A 138 -13.71 3.07 -8.65
C MET A 138 -13.26 3.34 -10.09
N ARG A 139 -12.35 2.52 -10.63
CA ARG A 139 -11.79 2.66 -11.99
C ARG A 139 -12.83 2.54 -13.09
N LYS A 140 -13.98 1.94 -12.82
CA LYS A 140 -15.11 1.91 -13.74
C LYS A 140 -15.69 3.29 -14.02
N HIS A 141 -15.55 4.22 -13.09
CA HIS A 141 -16.20 5.53 -13.10
C HIS A 141 -15.21 6.69 -13.20
N LEU A 142 -13.93 6.45 -12.86
CA LEU A 142 -12.92 7.48 -12.72
C LEU A 142 -11.73 7.22 -13.65
N SER A 143 -11.03 8.28 -14.05
CA SER A 143 -9.78 8.17 -14.79
C SER A 143 -8.68 7.50 -13.95
N ALA A 144 -7.70 6.88 -14.59
CA ALA A 144 -6.61 6.20 -13.91
C ALA A 144 -5.86 7.13 -12.91
N PRO A 145 -5.42 8.35 -13.27
CA PRO A 145 -4.73 9.23 -12.33
C PRO A 145 -5.57 9.56 -11.10
N PHE A 146 -6.87 9.82 -11.29
CA PHE A 146 -7.77 10.14 -10.19
C PHE A 146 -8.00 8.91 -9.28
N THR A 147 -8.17 7.72 -9.86
CA THR A 147 -8.34 6.48 -9.10
C THR A 147 -7.08 6.15 -8.29
N ILE A 148 -5.88 6.32 -8.90
CA ILE A 148 -4.60 6.13 -8.20
C ILE A 148 -4.52 7.06 -6.98
N THR A 149 -4.75 8.37 -7.19
CA THR A 149 -4.67 9.36 -6.11
C THR A 149 -5.69 9.09 -5.01
N LEU A 150 -6.95 8.85 -5.37
CA LEU A 150 -8.03 8.58 -4.42
C LEU A 150 -7.72 7.34 -3.58
N THR A 151 -7.33 6.23 -4.21
CA THR A 151 -7.04 4.99 -3.49
C THR A 151 -5.75 5.07 -2.68
N ALA A 152 -4.76 5.86 -3.10
CA ALA A 152 -3.56 6.13 -2.30
C ALA A 152 -3.89 6.96 -1.05
N CYS A 153 -4.74 7.98 -1.18
CA CYS A 153 -5.21 8.75 -0.02
C CYS A 153 -6.01 7.89 0.95
N LEU A 154 -6.95 7.08 0.46
CA LEU A 154 -7.72 6.16 1.31
C LEU A 154 -6.80 5.16 2.02
N PHE A 155 -5.84 4.57 1.29
CA PHE A 155 -4.85 3.65 1.85
C PHE A 155 -4.04 4.31 2.97
N ALA A 156 -3.54 5.52 2.75
CA ALA A 156 -2.76 6.25 3.76
C ALA A 156 -3.62 6.59 4.99
N LEU A 157 -4.84 7.07 4.80
CA LEU A 157 -5.74 7.46 5.88
C LEU A 157 -6.16 6.28 6.77
N LEU A 158 -6.25 5.06 6.22
CA LEU A 158 -6.55 3.85 7.00
C LEU A 158 -5.52 3.56 8.10
N HIS A 159 -4.32 4.12 8.02
CA HIS A 159 -3.30 3.95 9.06
C HIS A 159 -3.54 4.81 10.32
N GLY A 160 -4.39 5.85 10.25
CA GLY A 160 -4.85 6.62 11.41
C GLY A 160 -3.79 7.45 12.16
N ASN A 161 -2.53 7.44 11.71
CA ASN A 161 -1.42 8.14 12.33
C ASN A 161 -0.67 8.98 11.29
N ILE A 162 -0.41 10.26 11.60
CA ILE A 162 0.20 11.20 10.63
C ILE A 162 1.56 10.74 10.12
N VAL A 163 2.39 10.11 10.94
CA VAL A 163 3.71 9.60 10.55
C VAL A 163 3.54 8.46 9.54
N GLN A 164 2.61 7.55 9.78
CA GLN A 164 2.30 6.47 8.85
C GLN A 164 1.59 6.96 7.58
N ILE A 165 0.70 7.95 7.68
CA ILE A 165 0.07 8.57 6.51
C ILE A 165 1.13 9.12 5.55
N VAL A 166 2.09 9.88 6.08
CA VAL A 166 3.19 10.44 5.28
C VAL A 166 4.09 9.34 4.71
N LEU A 167 4.33 8.28 5.48
CA LEU A 167 5.12 7.14 5.05
C LEU A 167 4.46 6.37 3.91
N THR A 168 3.14 6.11 4.00
CA THR A 168 2.43 5.17 3.13
C THR A 168 1.76 5.82 1.92
N LEU A 169 1.55 7.15 1.92
CA LEU A 169 0.95 7.85 0.78
C LEU A 169 1.77 7.70 -0.52
N PRO A 170 3.10 7.92 -0.53
CA PRO A 170 3.90 7.68 -1.73
C PRO A 170 3.89 6.22 -2.17
N LEU A 171 3.92 5.27 -1.23
CA LEU A 171 3.74 3.86 -1.54
C LEU A 171 2.39 3.61 -2.21
N GLY A 172 1.31 4.17 -1.67
CA GLY A 172 -0.03 4.05 -2.23
C GLY A 172 -0.11 4.50 -3.69
N ILE A 173 0.57 5.59 -4.05
CA ILE A 173 0.65 6.09 -5.43
C ILE A 173 1.40 5.08 -6.31
N VAL A 174 2.57 4.61 -5.87
CA VAL A 174 3.38 3.63 -6.62
C VAL A 174 2.59 2.35 -6.84
N LEU A 175 1.97 1.79 -5.82
CA LEU A 175 1.20 0.55 -5.92
C LEU A 175 -0.05 0.71 -6.81
N GLY A 176 -0.72 1.87 -6.75
CA GLY A 176 -1.84 2.18 -7.66
C GLY A 176 -1.40 2.24 -9.11
N TYR A 177 -0.24 2.86 -9.38
CA TYR A 177 0.35 2.91 -10.71
C TYR A 177 0.79 1.52 -11.20
N LEU A 178 1.47 0.74 -10.35
CA LEU A 178 1.86 -0.65 -10.66
C LEU A 178 0.65 -1.50 -11.02
N TYR A 179 -0.44 -1.38 -10.26
CA TYR A 179 -1.65 -2.13 -10.54
C TYR A 179 -2.30 -1.72 -11.85
N GLU A 180 -2.37 -0.43 -12.17
CA GLU A 180 -2.91 0.05 -13.46
C GLU A 180 -2.11 -0.51 -14.64
N GLN A 181 -0.77 -0.59 -14.52
CA GLN A 181 0.09 -1.08 -15.59
C GLN A 181 0.12 -2.61 -15.73
N THR A 182 0.00 -3.31 -14.63
CA THR A 182 0.22 -4.77 -14.62
C THR A 182 -1.06 -5.58 -14.50
N HIS A 183 -2.08 -5.01 -13.87
CA HIS A 183 -3.29 -5.72 -13.42
C HIS A 183 -2.96 -7.01 -12.66
N ASP A 184 -1.79 -7.05 -11.98
CA ASP A 184 -1.31 -8.21 -11.24
C ASP A 184 -1.10 -7.87 -9.76
N LEU A 185 -1.95 -8.43 -8.92
CA LEU A 185 -1.90 -8.19 -7.48
C LEU A 185 -0.59 -8.68 -6.84
N ARG A 186 0.05 -9.72 -7.40
CA ARG A 186 1.31 -10.26 -6.87
C ARG A 186 2.43 -9.22 -6.96
N VAL A 187 2.45 -8.41 -8.01
CA VAL A 187 3.42 -7.33 -8.19
C VAL A 187 3.23 -6.28 -7.09
N CYS A 188 1.98 -5.89 -6.82
CA CYS A 188 1.68 -4.93 -5.76
C CYS A 188 2.03 -5.48 -4.38
N ILE A 189 1.65 -6.74 -4.09
CA ILE A 189 1.99 -7.40 -2.82
C ILE A 189 3.52 -7.48 -2.65
N GLY A 190 4.25 -7.94 -3.66
CA GLY A 190 5.71 -8.03 -3.60
C GLY A 190 6.40 -6.68 -3.42
N ALA A 191 5.93 -5.63 -4.12
CA ALA A 191 6.42 -4.27 -3.96
C ALA A 191 6.13 -3.71 -2.56
N HIS A 192 4.95 -3.99 -2.02
CA HIS A 192 4.56 -3.60 -0.66
C HIS A 192 5.42 -4.32 0.41
N MET A 193 5.61 -5.64 0.26
CA MET A 193 6.49 -6.42 1.14
C MET A 193 7.92 -5.87 1.12
N LEU A 194 8.44 -5.53 -0.07
CA LEU A 194 9.76 -4.94 -0.21
C LEU A 194 9.83 -3.57 0.47
N PHE A 195 8.82 -2.71 0.29
CA PHE A 195 8.75 -1.42 0.97
C PHE A 195 8.80 -1.59 2.50
N ASN A 196 7.97 -2.47 3.06
CA ASN A 196 7.95 -2.71 4.50
C ASN A 196 9.28 -3.30 5.00
N LEU A 197 9.91 -4.19 4.23
CA LEU A 197 11.25 -4.70 4.54
C LEU A 197 12.28 -3.57 4.58
N MET A 198 12.28 -2.69 3.59
CA MET A 198 13.23 -1.58 3.52
C MET A 198 13.06 -0.60 4.70
N THR A 199 11.83 -0.32 5.12
CA THR A 199 11.58 0.54 6.30
C THR A 199 12.07 -0.06 7.62
N VAL A 200 12.21 -1.40 7.69
CA VAL A 200 12.75 -2.10 8.87
C VAL A 200 14.27 -2.24 8.82
N VAL A 201 14.82 -2.56 7.64
CA VAL A 201 16.23 -2.92 7.48
C VAL A 201 17.13 -1.70 7.24
N LEU A 202 16.64 -0.72 6.48
CA LEU A 202 17.44 0.48 6.22
C LEU A 202 17.43 1.37 7.45
N PRO A 203 18.61 1.61 8.07
CA PRO A 203 18.68 2.57 9.15
C PRO A 203 18.19 3.92 8.65
N SER A 204 17.46 4.60 9.51
CA SER A 204 17.05 5.98 9.28
C SER A 204 18.29 6.82 8.99
N MET A 205 18.56 7.07 7.73
CA MET A 205 19.57 8.05 7.36
C MET A 205 19.10 9.40 7.86
N THR A 206 19.88 10.05 8.69
CA THR A 206 19.62 11.42 9.13
C THR A 206 19.55 12.30 7.89
N VAL A 207 18.35 12.78 7.59
CA VAL A 207 18.12 13.59 6.40
C VAL A 207 18.67 14.98 6.62
N SER A 208 19.72 15.34 5.89
CA SER A 208 19.83 16.71 5.46
C SER A 208 18.75 16.95 4.37
N SER A 209 18.20 18.16 4.28
CA SER A 209 17.22 18.57 3.27
C SER A 209 17.64 18.23 1.82
N TRP A 210 18.91 18.02 1.58
CA TRP A 210 19.52 17.60 0.32
C TRP A 210 19.16 16.18 -0.08
N ASN A 211 19.10 15.23 0.86
CA ASN A 211 18.80 13.84 0.53
C ASN A 211 17.35 13.66 0.06
N ALA A 212 16.41 14.45 0.60
CA ALA A 212 15.04 14.43 0.14
C ALA A 212 14.91 14.93 -1.31
N GLY A 213 15.65 15.99 -1.67
CA GLY A 213 15.67 16.51 -3.03
C GLY A 213 16.29 15.53 -4.04
N VAL A 214 17.41 14.90 -3.68
CA VAL A 214 18.07 13.87 -4.52
C VAL A 214 17.16 12.67 -4.72
N VAL A 215 16.48 12.19 -3.68
CA VAL A 215 15.54 11.07 -3.77
C VAL A 215 14.39 11.40 -4.69
N LEU A 216 13.79 12.60 -4.57
CA LEU A 216 12.70 13.05 -5.45
C LEU A 216 13.16 13.19 -6.90
N LEU A 217 14.39 13.66 -7.12
CA LEU A 217 14.97 13.77 -8.46
C LEU A 217 15.19 12.39 -9.09
N LEU A 218 15.76 11.45 -8.36
CA LEU A 218 15.96 10.07 -8.82
C LEU A 218 14.62 9.38 -9.09
N MET A 219 13.60 9.61 -8.26
CA MET A 219 12.24 9.13 -8.50
C MET A 219 11.66 9.68 -9.81
N SER A 220 11.84 10.98 -10.07
CA SER A 220 11.33 11.59 -11.30
C SER A 220 12.04 11.07 -12.55
N ILE A 221 13.34 10.77 -12.46
CA ILE A 221 14.13 10.20 -13.57
C ILE A 221 13.72 8.74 -13.80
N ALA A 222 13.61 7.93 -12.74
CA ALA A 222 13.19 6.53 -12.86
C ALA A 222 11.77 6.41 -13.44
N LEU A 223 10.86 7.27 -13.00
CA LEU A 223 9.49 7.33 -13.52
C LEU A 223 9.44 7.74 -15.00
N LYS A 224 10.25 8.73 -15.41
CA LYS A 224 10.38 9.15 -16.82
C LYS A 224 10.99 8.07 -17.70
N MET A 225 12.04 7.39 -17.22
CA MET A 225 12.65 6.28 -17.97
C MET A 225 11.66 5.14 -18.19
N TRP A 226 10.83 4.84 -17.19
CA TRP A 226 9.84 3.78 -17.30
C TRP A 226 8.68 4.18 -18.24
N MET A 227 8.15 5.41 -18.14
CA MET A 227 7.13 5.92 -19.06
C MET A 227 7.63 6.04 -20.50
N GLY A 228 8.92 6.36 -20.70
CA GLY A 228 9.54 6.50 -22.02
C GLY A 228 9.73 5.17 -22.76
N THR A 229 9.75 4.04 -22.05
CA THR A 229 9.82 2.71 -22.68
C THR A 229 8.47 2.25 -23.23
N GLU A 230 7.35 2.72 -22.68
CA GLU A 230 6.00 2.37 -23.17
C GLU A 230 5.65 3.07 -24.51
N ALA A 231 6.15 4.28 -24.73
CA ALA A 231 5.89 5.02 -25.96
C ALA A 231 6.60 4.43 -27.21
N ARG A 232 7.52 3.48 -27.02
CA ARG A 232 8.24 2.80 -28.12
C ARG A 232 7.67 1.45 -28.51
N GLU A 233 6.68 0.94 -27.76
CA GLU A 233 6.06 -0.38 -27.99
C GLU A 233 4.62 -0.28 -28.53
N GLN A 234 4.13 0.93 -28.82
CA GLN A 234 2.89 1.21 -29.56
C GLN A 234 3.21 1.64 -31.01
#